data_cf575840047fb9bbf2b3b9c24f400aeb
#
_entry.id   cf575840047fb9bbf2b3b9c24f400aeb
#
_cell.length_a   1.000
_cell.length_b   1.000
_cell.length_c   1.000
_cell.angle_alpha   90.00
_cell.angle_beta   90.00
_cell.angle_gamma   90.00
#
_symmetry.space_group_name_H-M   'P 1'
#
loop_
_entity.id
_entity.type
_entity.pdbx_description
1 polymer ?
#
loop_
_entity_poly.entity_id
_entity_poly.type
_entity_poly.pdbx_seq_one_letter_code
_entity_poly.pdbx_strand_id
1 'polypeptide(L)'
;NHPCIIAWFGVNEVLVDEELYHPTKEAVLSLDTTRPYIPTTSISWDVDKLTPYLKPDLPTGTTDDGAPDYNWAPSDYYFDKVEEVYLQMFRNELGMPSVPVYESLKKFIPTIDKPLDRRNPIYPLDSIWAEHGAWDTNNFCYRAYDNAIRTFYSDPVSSEDYAYKGQLVSSEGYRAMFEAANHRMWDITTGIMIWKLNSCWPDVCWQIYDWYLSPNASYYFSKKAMEPIHIQMNANTNRISVINATHQELKSVVAKARIID
;
A
#
# COMPACT_ATOMS: atom_id res chain seq x y z
N ASN A 1 -3.86 -22.83 -18.25
CA ASN A 1 -3.89 -23.18 -16.83
C ASN A 1 -2.62 -22.72 -16.12
N HIS A 2 -2.75 -21.65 -15.32
CA HIS A 2 -1.66 -21.09 -14.54
C HIS A 2 -2.04 -21.15 -13.05
N PRO A 3 -1.39 -21.98 -12.23
CA PRO A 3 -1.77 -22.15 -10.82
C PRO A 3 -1.57 -20.90 -9.96
N CYS A 4 -0.81 -19.91 -10.45
CA CYS A 4 -0.62 -18.63 -9.78
C CYS A 4 -1.81 -17.67 -9.90
N ILE A 5 -2.76 -17.94 -10.79
CA ILE A 5 -4.00 -17.15 -10.89
C ILE A 5 -4.95 -17.63 -9.80
N ILE A 6 -5.38 -16.73 -8.92
CA ILE A 6 -6.26 -17.05 -7.79
C ILE A 6 -7.70 -16.54 -7.97
N ALA A 7 -7.90 -15.50 -8.75
CA ALA A 7 -9.21 -14.89 -9.02
C ALA A 7 -9.22 -14.19 -10.39
N TRP A 8 -10.40 -13.96 -10.92
CA TRP A 8 -10.66 -13.18 -12.12
C TRP A 8 -11.39 -11.91 -11.75
N PHE A 9 -10.81 -10.73 -12.08
CA PHE A 9 -11.45 -9.45 -11.86
C PHE A 9 -12.02 -8.90 -13.17
N GLY A 10 -13.25 -8.37 -13.12
CA GLY A 10 -13.94 -7.84 -14.29
C GLY A 10 -13.43 -6.46 -14.68
N VAL A 11 -13.54 -5.51 -13.78
CA VAL A 11 -13.14 -4.10 -14.00
C VAL A 11 -12.40 -3.55 -12.78
N ASN A 12 -11.75 -2.39 -12.94
CA ASN A 12 -11.06 -1.71 -11.85
C ASN A 12 -11.81 -0.47 -11.40
N GLU A 13 -12.14 -0.39 -10.10
CA GLU A 13 -12.67 0.77 -9.38
C GLU A 13 -13.91 1.46 -9.99
N VAL A 14 -14.69 0.74 -10.77
CA VAL A 14 -15.93 1.24 -11.35
C VAL A 14 -17.07 0.24 -11.17
N LEU A 15 -18.30 0.72 -11.19
CA LEU A 15 -19.46 -0.13 -11.32
C LEU A 15 -19.56 -0.62 -12.77
N VAL A 16 -19.66 -1.91 -12.95
CA VAL A 16 -19.90 -2.51 -14.25
C VAL A 16 -21.39 -2.50 -14.53
N ASP A 17 -21.81 -2.06 -15.71
CA ASP A 17 -23.19 -2.10 -16.14
C ASP A 17 -23.70 -3.54 -16.29
N GLU A 18 -24.99 -3.75 -16.02
CA GLU A 18 -25.62 -5.08 -16.10
C GLU A 18 -25.42 -5.75 -17.45
N GLU A 19 -25.48 -4.97 -18.52
CA GLU A 19 -25.27 -5.44 -19.90
C GLU A 19 -23.85 -6.01 -20.14
N LEU A 20 -22.86 -5.57 -19.38
CA LEU A 20 -21.47 -6.07 -19.46
C LEU A 20 -21.19 -7.14 -18.39
N TYR A 21 -21.81 -7.02 -17.23
CA TYR A 21 -21.56 -7.93 -16.12
C TYR A 21 -21.91 -9.38 -16.44
N HIS A 22 -23.15 -9.63 -16.89
CA HIS A 22 -23.62 -11.00 -17.13
C HIS A 22 -22.82 -11.70 -18.24
N PRO A 23 -22.61 -11.11 -19.44
CA PRO A 23 -21.80 -11.76 -20.48
C PRO A 23 -20.34 -12.00 -20.06
N THR A 24 -19.74 -11.06 -19.31
CA THR A 24 -18.36 -11.21 -18.84
C THR A 24 -18.25 -12.35 -17.83
N LYS A 25 -19.16 -12.41 -16.86
CA LYS A 25 -19.23 -13.50 -15.89
C LYS A 25 -19.44 -14.84 -16.55
N GLU A 26 -20.39 -14.96 -17.48
CA GLU A 26 -20.64 -16.18 -18.22
C GLU A 26 -19.41 -16.62 -19.04
N ALA A 27 -18.74 -15.70 -19.71
CA ALA A 27 -17.55 -15.99 -20.48
C ALA A 27 -16.42 -16.57 -19.58
N VAL A 28 -16.18 -15.94 -18.44
CA VAL A 28 -15.17 -16.43 -17.48
C VAL A 28 -15.56 -17.80 -16.94
N LEU A 29 -16.77 -17.96 -16.41
CA LEU A 29 -17.21 -19.20 -15.79
C LEU A 29 -17.38 -20.36 -16.77
N SER A 30 -17.60 -20.08 -18.05
CA SER A 30 -17.61 -21.13 -19.10
C SER A 30 -16.24 -21.74 -19.33
N LEU A 31 -15.17 -21.01 -19.00
CA LEU A 31 -13.77 -21.43 -19.21
C LEU A 31 -13.08 -21.88 -17.92
N ASP A 32 -13.46 -21.28 -16.78
CA ASP A 32 -12.85 -21.56 -15.47
C ASP A 32 -13.87 -21.48 -14.35
N THR A 33 -14.30 -22.61 -13.85
CA THR A 33 -15.19 -22.73 -12.68
C THR A 33 -14.43 -22.94 -11.36
N THR A 34 -13.09 -22.95 -11.40
CA THR A 34 -12.25 -23.28 -10.23
C THR A 34 -11.83 -22.05 -9.45
N ARG A 35 -11.98 -20.85 -10.02
CA ARG A 35 -11.58 -19.58 -9.44
C ARG A 35 -12.77 -18.62 -9.34
N PRO A 36 -12.84 -17.79 -8.31
CA PRO A 36 -13.91 -16.81 -8.18
C PRO A 36 -13.79 -15.74 -9.29
N TYR A 37 -14.95 -15.31 -9.79
CA TYR A 37 -15.09 -14.09 -10.57
C TYR A 37 -15.54 -12.97 -9.66
N ILE A 38 -14.76 -11.87 -9.62
CA ILE A 38 -15.00 -10.68 -8.83
C ILE A 38 -15.31 -9.55 -9.81
N PRO A 39 -16.52 -8.95 -9.80
CA PRO A 39 -16.94 -8.01 -10.83
C PRO A 39 -16.11 -6.73 -10.88
N THR A 40 -15.61 -6.25 -9.74
CA THR A 40 -14.79 -5.03 -9.66
C THR A 40 -13.80 -5.12 -8.52
N THR A 41 -12.67 -4.41 -8.62
CA THR A 41 -11.58 -4.45 -7.63
C THR A 41 -11.85 -3.59 -6.40
N SER A 42 -12.62 -2.53 -6.51
CA SER A 42 -12.98 -1.65 -5.41
C SER A 42 -14.37 -1.08 -5.60
N ILE A 43 -15.09 -0.95 -4.52
CA ILE A 43 -16.37 -0.25 -4.47
C ILE A 43 -16.34 0.63 -3.23
N SER A 44 -15.85 1.83 -3.41
CA SER A 44 -15.69 2.83 -2.34
C SER A 44 -17.00 3.44 -1.82
N TRP A 45 -18.15 3.03 -2.32
CA TRP A 45 -19.34 3.85 -2.14
C TRP A 45 -20.57 2.98 -1.89
N ASP A 46 -21.19 3.29 -0.81
CA ASP A 46 -22.54 2.88 -0.41
C ASP A 46 -23.01 1.55 -1.03
N VAL A 47 -22.61 0.45 -0.39
CA VAL A 47 -22.99 -0.92 -0.78
C VAL A 47 -24.50 -1.06 -0.97
N ASP A 48 -25.30 -0.19 -0.34
CA ASP A 48 -26.75 -0.15 -0.49
C ASP A 48 -27.20 0.41 -1.85
N LYS A 49 -26.34 1.18 -2.53
CA LYS A 49 -26.58 1.66 -3.90
C LYS A 49 -26.06 0.71 -4.96
N LEU A 50 -25.33 -0.34 -4.55
CA LEU A 50 -24.93 -1.37 -5.48
C LEU A 50 -26.17 -2.05 -6.05
N THR A 51 -26.14 -2.13 -7.35
CA THR A 51 -27.17 -2.84 -8.09
C THR A 51 -27.27 -4.29 -7.57
N PRO A 52 -28.47 -4.78 -7.31
CA PRO A 52 -28.66 -6.09 -6.66
C PRO A 52 -27.94 -7.26 -7.31
N TYR A 53 -27.62 -7.15 -8.60
CA TYR A 53 -26.93 -8.20 -9.37
C TYR A 53 -25.45 -8.34 -9.01
N LEU A 54 -24.80 -7.30 -8.45
CA LEU A 54 -23.38 -7.36 -8.06
C LEU A 54 -23.16 -7.96 -6.66
N LYS A 55 -24.12 -7.74 -5.75
CA LYS A 55 -24.00 -8.14 -4.34
C LYS A 55 -23.58 -9.60 -4.10
N PRO A 56 -24.09 -10.59 -4.85
CA PRO A 56 -23.74 -12.00 -4.62
C PRO A 56 -22.28 -12.35 -4.91
N ASP A 57 -21.61 -11.56 -5.76
CA ASP A 57 -20.26 -11.85 -6.25
C ASP A 57 -19.19 -10.94 -5.63
N LEU A 58 -19.61 -10.04 -4.74
CA LEU A 58 -18.65 -9.18 -4.03
C LEU A 58 -18.19 -9.91 -2.76
N PRO A 59 -16.91 -10.29 -2.69
CA PRO A 59 -16.36 -10.78 -1.45
C PRO A 59 -16.34 -9.66 -0.41
N THR A 60 -16.73 -9.97 0.81
CA THR A 60 -16.53 -9.09 1.95
C THR A 60 -15.02 -8.75 2.05
N GLY A 61 -14.68 -7.47 2.17
CA GLY A 61 -13.31 -7.02 2.32
C GLY A 61 -12.62 -6.52 1.05
N THR A 62 -13.29 -6.53 -0.12
CA THR A 62 -12.79 -5.85 -1.33
C THR A 62 -13.32 -4.42 -1.47
N THR A 63 -14.11 -3.97 -0.52
CA THR A 63 -14.69 -2.63 -0.52
C THR A 63 -13.70 -1.64 0.07
N ASP A 64 -13.53 -0.52 -0.62
CA ASP A 64 -12.93 0.68 -0.04
C ASP A 64 -13.91 1.26 0.97
N ASP A 65 -13.62 1.16 2.24
CA ASP A 65 -14.44 1.63 3.35
C ASP A 65 -14.03 3.03 3.85
N GLY A 66 -13.37 3.82 3.00
CA GLY A 66 -12.96 5.19 3.30
C GLY A 66 -11.70 5.27 4.16
N ALA A 67 -10.92 4.22 4.20
CA ALA A 67 -9.57 4.26 4.74
C ALA A 67 -8.70 5.25 3.94
N PRO A 68 -7.60 5.76 4.50
CA PRO A 68 -6.71 6.66 3.79
C PRO A 68 -5.93 5.89 2.70
N ASP A 69 -6.67 5.40 1.71
CA ASP A 69 -6.07 4.78 0.55
C ASP A 69 -5.03 5.74 -0.02
N TYR A 70 -3.81 5.21 -0.16
CA TYR A 70 -2.67 5.94 -0.70
C TYR A 70 -2.20 7.18 0.10
N ASN A 71 -2.73 7.40 1.30
CA ASN A 71 -2.23 8.40 2.23
C ASN A 71 -1.22 7.80 3.19
N TRP A 72 -0.41 8.68 3.77
CA TRP A 72 0.40 8.28 4.90
C TRP A 72 -0.48 8.06 6.14
N ALA A 73 -0.23 6.95 6.82
CA ALA A 73 -0.79 6.67 8.13
C ALA A 73 0.31 6.13 9.06
N PRO A 74 0.22 6.35 10.36
CA PRO A 74 1.17 5.79 11.33
C PRO A 74 1.03 4.26 11.39
N SER A 75 2.07 3.59 11.88
CA SER A 75 2.14 2.12 11.86
C SER A 75 1.01 1.44 12.63
N ASP A 76 0.57 2.01 13.75
CA ASP A 76 -0.53 1.53 14.59
C ASP A 76 -1.86 1.49 13.83
N TYR A 77 -2.09 2.43 12.93
CA TYR A 77 -3.28 2.48 12.08
C TYR A 77 -3.55 1.15 11.37
N TYR A 78 -2.52 0.54 10.77
CA TYR A 78 -2.69 -0.71 10.02
C TYR A 78 -3.03 -1.89 10.93
N PHE A 79 -2.52 -1.90 12.16
CA PHE A 79 -2.87 -2.93 13.15
C PHE A 79 -4.28 -2.78 13.68
N ASP A 80 -4.83 -1.56 13.75
CA ASP A 80 -6.25 -1.35 14.04
C ASP A 80 -7.10 -1.80 12.85
N LYS A 81 -6.71 -1.43 11.64
CA LYS A 81 -7.48 -1.68 10.42
C LYS A 81 -7.52 -3.16 10.01
N VAL A 82 -6.57 -3.98 10.44
CA VAL A 82 -6.67 -5.43 10.20
C VAL A 82 -7.80 -6.08 11.02
N GLU A 83 -8.17 -5.52 12.16
CA GLU A 83 -9.31 -5.99 12.95
C GLU A 83 -10.66 -5.49 12.41
N GLU A 84 -10.63 -4.47 11.56
CA GLU A 84 -11.77 -3.95 10.82
C GLU A 84 -11.86 -4.59 9.41
N VAL A 85 -12.84 -4.22 8.64
CA VAL A 85 -13.06 -4.76 7.28
C VAL A 85 -11.93 -4.43 6.30
N TYR A 86 -11.21 -3.35 6.53
CA TYR A 86 -10.26 -2.77 5.58
C TYR A 86 -9.13 -3.70 5.11
N LEU A 87 -8.48 -4.44 6.01
CA LEU A 87 -7.44 -5.40 5.65
C LEU A 87 -7.90 -6.86 5.71
N GLN A 88 -9.20 -7.09 5.83
CA GLN A 88 -9.73 -8.43 5.90
C GLN A 88 -9.66 -9.15 4.54
N MET A 89 -9.59 -10.46 4.58
CA MET A 89 -9.52 -11.36 3.43
C MET A 89 -8.30 -11.07 2.54
N PHE A 90 -8.50 -10.71 1.29
CA PHE A 90 -7.45 -10.42 0.32
C PHE A 90 -7.56 -8.97 -0.15
N ARG A 91 -6.66 -8.12 0.32
CA ARG A 91 -6.63 -6.71 -0.13
C ARG A 91 -5.88 -6.61 -1.46
N ASN A 92 -6.59 -6.18 -2.48
CA ASN A 92 -6.07 -6.12 -3.86
C ASN A 92 -5.24 -4.86 -4.18
N GLU A 93 -5.40 -3.79 -3.41
CA GLU A 93 -4.60 -2.58 -3.53
C GLU A 93 -4.35 -1.94 -2.16
N LEU A 94 -3.12 -1.54 -1.91
CA LEU A 94 -2.71 -0.85 -0.70
C LEU A 94 -1.40 -0.12 -0.95
N GLY A 95 -1.29 1.13 -0.54
CA GLY A 95 -0.08 1.93 -0.75
C GLY A 95 -0.05 3.22 0.07
N MET A 96 1.05 3.93 -0.03
CA MET A 96 1.20 5.29 0.51
C MET A 96 2.27 6.03 -0.28
N PRO A 97 2.40 7.36 -0.15
CA PRO A 97 3.48 8.12 -0.76
C PRO A 97 4.85 7.50 -0.44
N SER A 98 5.68 7.39 -1.47
CA SER A 98 7.04 6.86 -1.34
C SER A 98 7.95 7.53 -2.36
N VAL A 99 8.71 8.50 -1.91
CA VAL A 99 9.61 9.28 -2.75
C VAL A 99 10.75 8.40 -3.28
N PRO A 100 11.11 8.49 -4.58
CA PRO A 100 12.30 7.86 -5.12
C PRO A 100 13.58 8.32 -4.42
N VAL A 101 14.66 7.58 -4.62
CA VAL A 101 15.99 8.00 -4.16
C VAL A 101 16.41 9.31 -4.84
N TYR A 102 17.16 10.13 -4.15
CA TYR A 102 17.57 11.46 -4.65
C TYR A 102 18.26 11.41 -6.00
N GLU A 103 19.10 10.41 -6.24
CA GLU A 103 19.79 10.19 -7.50
C GLU A 103 18.83 9.96 -8.69
N SER A 104 17.69 9.38 -8.44
CA SER A 104 16.65 9.21 -9.44
C SER A 104 15.86 10.49 -9.66
N LEU A 105 15.52 11.21 -8.59
CA LEU A 105 14.83 12.51 -8.66
C LEU A 105 15.60 13.51 -9.52
N LYS A 106 16.92 13.57 -9.39
CA LYS A 106 17.77 14.45 -10.22
C LYS A 106 17.66 14.22 -11.72
N LYS A 107 17.25 13.04 -12.14
CA LYS A 107 17.15 12.68 -13.57
C LYS A 107 15.92 13.28 -14.26
N PHE A 108 14.88 13.59 -13.50
CA PHE A 108 13.62 14.06 -14.07
C PHE A 108 13.04 15.32 -13.42
N ILE A 109 13.62 15.78 -12.30
CA ILE A 109 13.24 17.04 -11.67
C ILE A 109 14.41 18.01 -11.76
N PRO A 110 14.48 18.83 -12.82
CA PRO A 110 15.60 19.76 -13.03
C PRO A 110 15.69 20.87 -12.00
N THR A 111 14.62 21.07 -11.23
CA THR A 111 14.54 22.08 -10.17
C THR A 111 14.87 21.52 -8.79
N ILE A 112 15.30 20.26 -8.70
CA ILE A 112 15.46 19.54 -7.44
C ILE A 112 16.44 20.23 -6.45
N ASP A 113 17.46 20.91 -6.97
CA ASP A 113 18.48 21.58 -6.16
C ASP A 113 18.17 23.05 -5.86
N LYS A 114 16.98 23.55 -6.25
CA LYS A 114 16.56 24.90 -5.84
C LYS A 114 16.38 24.95 -4.32
N PRO A 115 16.72 26.10 -3.71
CA PRO A 115 16.49 26.28 -2.28
C PRO A 115 15.04 26.04 -1.90
N LEU A 116 14.82 25.35 -0.78
CA LEU A 116 13.49 25.10 -0.24
C LEU A 116 12.80 26.41 0.12
N ASP A 117 11.60 26.64 -0.37
CA ASP A 117 10.77 27.72 0.14
C ASP A 117 10.08 27.28 1.43
N ARG A 118 10.70 27.59 2.56
CA ARG A 118 10.18 27.26 3.89
C ARG A 118 8.82 27.89 4.21
N ARG A 119 8.37 28.85 3.39
CA ARG A 119 7.04 29.47 3.53
C ARG A 119 5.95 28.55 2.95
N ASN A 120 6.32 27.64 2.07
CA ASN A 120 5.40 26.65 1.55
C ASN A 120 5.30 25.48 2.56
N PRO A 121 4.11 25.26 3.17
CA PRO A 121 3.95 24.20 4.16
C PRO A 121 3.99 22.80 3.57
N ILE A 122 3.95 22.69 2.24
CA ILE A 122 3.95 21.42 1.52
C ILE A 122 5.17 21.42 0.60
N TYR A 123 6.07 20.52 0.86
CA TYR A 123 7.30 20.36 0.08
C TYR A 123 7.20 19.09 -0.76
N PRO A 124 7.76 19.11 -1.95
CA PRO A 124 8.19 20.23 -2.79
C PRO A 124 7.16 20.52 -3.88
N LEU A 125 6.42 21.60 -3.74
CA LEU A 125 5.41 21.96 -4.71
C LEU A 125 5.94 22.98 -5.73
N ASP A 126 6.53 22.48 -6.79
CA ASP A 126 6.49 23.20 -8.04
C ASP A 126 5.66 22.43 -9.08
N SER A 127 5.41 23.05 -10.22
CA SER A 127 4.63 22.44 -11.31
C SER A 127 5.26 21.14 -11.84
N ILE A 128 6.57 20.97 -11.70
CA ILE A 128 7.29 19.78 -12.17
C ILE A 128 7.00 18.60 -11.27
N TRP A 129 7.02 18.78 -9.96
CA TRP A 129 6.60 17.73 -9.04
C TRP A 129 5.15 17.35 -9.25
N ALA A 130 4.27 18.35 -9.46
CA ALA A 130 2.87 18.11 -9.75
C ALA A 130 2.69 17.28 -11.03
N GLU A 131 3.43 17.59 -12.09
CA GLU A 131 3.43 16.83 -13.33
C GLU A 131 3.89 15.38 -13.12
N HIS A 132 4.85 15.16 -12.22
CA HIS A 132 5.41 13.83 -11.91
C HIS A 132 4.68 13.09 -10.77
N GLY A 133 3.41 13.34 -10.56
CA GLY A 133 2.58 12.55 -9.67
C GLY A 133 2.31 13.12 -8.28
N ALA A 134 2.94 14.24 -7.91
CA ALA A 134 2.54 15.02 -6.75
C ALA A 134 1.41 16.03 -7.11
N TRP A 135 0.55 15.63 -8.03
CA TRP A 135 -0.34 16.46 -8.84
C TRP A 135 -1.59 16.97 -8.13
N ASP A 136 -1.87 16.48 -6.98
CA ASP A 136 -3.05 16.98 -6.30
C ASP A 136 -2.82 18.37 -5.76
N THR A 137 -3.51 19.36 -6.33
CA THR A 137 -3.47 20.74 -5.86
C THR A 137 -3.98 20.90 -4.43
N ASN A 138 -4.82 19.98 -3.97
CA ASN A 138 -5.19 19.82 -2.58
C ASN A 138 -4.16 19.00 -1.81
N ASN A 139 -3.27 18.36 -2.52
CA ASN A 139 -2.12 17.59 -2.06
C ASN A 139 -2.43 16.62 -0.92
N PHE A 140 -3.48 15.89 -1.13
CA PHE A 140 -4.09 15.07 -0.12
C PHE A 140 -3.11 14.02 0.40
N CYS A 141 -2.51 13.25 -0.51
CA CYS A 141 -1.55 12.20 -0.16
C CYS A 141 -0.27 12.74 0.48
N TYR A 142 0.29 13.80 -0.10
CA TYR A 142 1.57 14.33 0.36
C TYR A 142 1.48 15.20 1.60
N ARG A 143 0.34 15.81 1.90
CA ARG A 143 0.20 16.65 3.11
C ARG A 143 0.44 15.86 4.39
N ALA A 144 -0.18 14.70 4.52
CA ALA A 144 0.00 13.84 5.68
C ALA A 144 1.44 13.30 5.75
N TYR A 145 2.00 12.95 4.60
CA TYR A 145 3.36 12.48 4.46
C TYR A 145 4.41 13.54 4.85
N ASP A 146 4.29 14.76 4.35
CA ASP A 146 5.16 15.89 4.70
C ASP A 146 5.07 16.24 6.17
N ASN A 147 3.86 16.21 6.75
CA ASN A 147 3.68 16.42 8.18
C ASN A 147 4.37 15.33 9.01
N ALA A 148 4.33 14.10 8.56
CA ALA A 148 5.02 12.99 9.22
C ALA A 148 6.55 13.17 9.14
N ILE A 149 7.10 13.54 7.98
CA ILE A 149 8.52 13.87 7.83
C ILE A 149 8.93 14.92 8.86
N ARG A 150 8.20 16.02 8.96
CA ARG A 150 8.49 17.11 9.89
C ARG A 150 8.38 16.71 11.35
N THR A 151 7.36 15.93 11.65
CA THR A 151 7.06 15.51 13.03
C THR A 151 8.09 14.52 13.55
N PHE A 152 8.48 13.55 12.75
CA PHE A 152 9.35 12.45 13.21
C PHE A 152 10.83 12.68 12.91
N TYR A 153 11.15 13.45 11.86
CA TYR A 153 12.52 13.60 11.37
C TYR A 153 12.98 15.06 11.20
N SER A 154 12.22 16.02 11.69
CA SER A 154 12.44 17.46 11.55
C SER A 154 12.22 18.02 10.14
N ASP A 155 12.19 19.36 10.01
CA ASP A 155 12.08 20.03 8.71
C ASP A 155 13.25 19.64 7.80
N PRO A 156 12.98 19.29 6.53
CA PRO A 156 14.04 19.03 5.56
C PRO A 156 14.88 20.29 5.30
N VAL A 157 16.17 20.13 5.17
CA VAL A 157 17.12 21.23 4.89
C VAL A 157 17.55 21.29 3.43
N SER A 158 17.32 20.24 2.67
CA SER A 158 17.58 20.11 1.24
C SER A 158 16.64 19.10 0.61
N SER A 159 16.60 19.01 -0.71
CA SER A 159 15.83 18.00 -1.44
C SER A 159 16.37 16.59 -1.22
N GLU A 160 17.68 16.46 -1.06
CA GLU A 160 18.30 15.18 -0.68
C GLU A 160 17.85 14.73 0.71
N ASP A 161 17.87 15.64 1.67
CA ASP A 161 17.39 15.38 3.04
C ASP A 161 15.89 15.06 3.06
N TYR A 162 15.09 15.75 2.22
CA TYR A 162 13.69 15.43 2.04
C TYR A 162 13.49 14.01 1.51
N ALA A 163 14.19 13.65 0.44
CA ALA A 163 14.11 12.31 -0.13
C ALA A 163 14.51 11.24 0.89
N TYR A 164 15.57 11.48 1.65
CA TYR A 164 16.02 10.56 2.69
C TYR A 164 14.98 10.38 3.82
N LYS A 165 14.49 11.48 4.38
CA LYS A 165 13.47 11.45 5.44
C LYS A 165 12.15 10.87 4.96
N GLY A 166 11.75 11.19 3.73
CA GLY A 166 10.57 10.62 3.10
C GLY A 166 10.66 9.10 2.95
N GLN A 167 11.80 8.57 2.59
CA GLN A 167 11.99 7.12 2.54
C GLN A 167 11.90 6.46 3.92
N LEU A 168 12.38 7.11 4.98
CA LEU A 168 12.24 6.60 6.34
C LEU A 168 10.75 6.51 6.73
N VAL A 169 10.00 7.57 6.49
CA VAL A 169 8.55 7.63 6.77
C VAL A 169 7.78 6.56 6.01
N SER A 170 8.03 6.40 4.70
CA SER A 170 7.32 5.42 3.90
C SER A 170 7.73 3.98 4.21
N SER A 171 8.98 3.75 4.56
CA SER A 171 9.47 2.40 4.88
C SER A 171 8.78 1.78 6.09
N GLU A 172 8.54 2.58 7.13
CA GLU A 172 7.83 2.15 8.34
C GLU A 172 6.37 1.82 8.02
N GLY A 173 5.70 2.63 7.21
CA GLY A 173 4.33 2.39 6.82
C GLY A 173 4.17 1.15 5.94
N TYR A 174 4.99 0.99 4.91
CA TYR A 174 4.97 -0.21 4.08
C TYR A 174 5.27 -1.48 4.88
N ARG A 175 6.21 -1.42 5.81
CA ARG A 175 6.45 -2.53 6.73
C ARG A 175 5.21 -2.85 7.56
N ALA A 176 4.57 -1.83 8.13
CA ALA A 176 3.40 -2.00 8.97
C ALA A 176 2.21 -2.60 8.21
N MET A 177 2.01 -2.26 6.94
CA MET A 177 0.99 -2.87 6.08
C MET A 177 1.13 -4.39 6.05
N PHE A 178 2.34 -4.90 5.80
CA PHE A 178 2.61 -6.34 5.74
C PHE A 178 2.58 -6.98 7.12
N GLU A 179 3.14 -6.34 8.14
CA GLU A 179 3.16 -6.89 9.50
C GLU A 179 1.76 -6.96 10.10
N ALA A 180 0.88 -5.99 9.83
CA ALA A 180 -0.51 -6.04 10.27
C ALA A 180 -1.27 -7.17 9.57
N ALA A 181 -1.11 -7.35 8.27
CA ALA A 181 -1.69 -8.47 7.55
C ALA A 181 -1.18 -9.82 8.09
N ASN A 182 0.12 -9.95 8.33
CA ASN A 182 0.73 -11.15 8.92
C ASN A 182 0.21 -11.44 10.32
N HIS A 183 -0.12 -10.41 11.11
CA HIS A 183 -0.64 -10.56 12.47
C HIS A 183 -1.93 -11.38 12.54
N ARG A 184 -2.77 -11.28 11.50
CA ARG A 184 -4.05 -11.99 11.40
C ARG A 184 -4.08 -12.96 10.21
N MET A 185 -2.91 -13.40 9.75
CA MET A 185 -2.75 -14.33 8.64
C MET A 185 -3.50 -15.65 8.90
N TRP A 186 -4.28 -16.05 7.90
CA TRP A 186 -5.13 -17.24 7.86
C TRP A 186 -6.37 -17.22 8.75
N ASP A 187 -6.52 -16.23 9.62
CA ASP A 187 -7.71 -16.01 10.42
C ASP A 187 -8.63 -14.98 9.75
N ILE A 188 -8.11 -13.77 9.50
CA ILE A 188 -8.85 -12.69 8.87
C ILE A 188 -8.25 -12.33 7.51
N THR A 189 -6.92 -12.37 7.39
CA THR A 189 -6.17 -11.93 6.21
C THR A 189 -5.59 -13.12 5.46
N THR A 190 -5.75 -13.13 4.14
CA THR A 190 -5.18 -14.13 3.23
C THR A 190 -4.09 -13.58 2.32
N GLY A 191 -3.98 -12.27 2.21
CA GLY A 191 -2.93 -11.59 1.48
C GLY A 191 -3.23 -10.12 1.21
N ILE A 192 -2.18 -9.40 0.85
CA ILE A 192 -2.28 -8.02 0.38
C ILE A 192 -1.41 -7.85 -0.86
N MET A 193 -1.83 -6.95 -1.75
CA MET A 193 -1.03 -6.47 -2.88
C MET A 193 -0.82 -4.97 -2.75
N ILE A 194 0.37 -4.51 -3.09
CA ILE A 194 0.66 -3.07 -3.06
C ILE A 194 0.34 -2.41 -4.40
N TRP A 195 -0.21 -1.23 -4.35
CA TRP A 195 -0.27 -0.29 -5.43
C TRP A 195 0.70 0.86 -5.15
N LYS A 196 1.91 0.86 -5.76
CA LYS A 196 2.29 -0.02 -6.85
C LYS A 196 3.74 -0.52 -6.71
N LEU A 197 4.07 -1.59 -7.41
CA LEU A 197 5.43 -2.12 -7.40
C LEU A 197 6.40 -1.14 -8.05
N ASN A 198 6.09 -0.66 -9.26
CA ASN A 198 6.92 0.26 -10.03
C ASN A 198 6.06 1.18 -10.91
N SER A 199 6.67 2.25 -11.39
CA SER A 199 6.02 3.22 -12.26
C SER A 199 6.25 2.92 -13.74
N CYS A 200 5.29 3.35 -14.57
CA CYS A 200 5.37 3.26 -16.04
C CYS A 200 6.04 4.49 -16.68
N TRP A 201 6.42 5.49 -15.91
CA TRP A 201 7.16 6.69 -16.28
C TRP A 201 7.84 7.28 -15.04
N PRO A 202 8.77 8.26 -15.16
CA PRO A 202 9.35 8.91 -14.00
C PRO A 202 8.29 9.65 -13.18
N ASP A 203 7.96 9.15 -12.01
CA ASP A 203 7.04 9.77 -11.07
C ASP A 203 7.50 9.62 -9.61
N VAL A 204 6.80 10.29 -8.69
CA VAL A 204 7.20 10.37 -7.28
C VAL A 204 6.23 9.66 -6.33
N CYS A 205 5.26 8.88 -6.86
CA CYS A 205 4.10 8.46 -6.08
C CYS A 205 3.91 6.93 -6.03
N TRP A 206 3.73 6.39 -4.81
CA TRP A 206 3.24 5.05 -4.43
C TRP A 206 4.06 3.84 -4.86
N GLN A 207 5.22 3.98 -5.51
CA GLN A 207 6.04 2.86 -5.95
C GLN A 207 7.14 2.51 -4.94
N ILE A 208 7.54 1.24 -4.93
CA ILE A 208 8.72 0.77 -4.18
C ILE A 208 9.95 0.58 -5.08
N TYR A 209 9.74 0.54 -6.41
CA TYR A 209 10.76 0.71 -7.45
C TYR A 209 10.42 1.92 -8.29
N ASP A 210 11.36 2.80 -8.51
CA ASP A 210 11.18 3.92 -9.42
C ASP A 210 11.27 3.52 -10.91
N TRP A 211 11.03 4.46 -11.81
CA TRP A 211 11.16 4.24 -13.26
C TRP A 211 12.54 3.71 -13.68
N TYR A 212 13.59 4.06 -12.96
CA TYR A 212 14.96 3.62 -13.23
C TYR A 212 15.29 2.28 -12.58
N LEU A 213 14.31 1.58 -12.04
CA LEU A 213 14.44 0.32 -11.32
C LEU A 213 15.29 0.41 -10.06
N SER A 214 15.45 1.60 -9.50
CA SER A 214 16.09 1.79 -8.20
C SER A 214 15.07 1.52 -7.09
N PRO A 215 15.30 0.55 -6.19
CA PRO A 215 14.45 0.33 -5.05
C PRO A 215 14.61 1.44 -4.02
N ASN A 216 13.53 1.89 -3.45
CA ASN A 216 13.54 2.79 -2.30
C ASN A 216 13.54 2.01 -0.96
N ALA A 217 13.56 2.71 0.16
CA ALA A 217 13.60 2.06 1.47
C ALA A 217 12.36 1.18 1.73
N SER A 218 11.20 1.54 1.18
CA SER A 218 9.97 0.76 1.33
C SER A 218 10.08 -0.66 0.77
N TYR A 219 10.85 -0.84 -0.32
CA TYR A 219 11.14 -2.18 -0.84
C TYR A 219 11.85 -3.06 0.20
N TYR A 220 12.89 -2.54 0.83
CA TYR A 220 13.67 -3.33 1.79
C TYR A 220 12.88 -3.66 3.05
N PHE A 221 12.06 -2.73 3.51
CA PHE A 221 11.22 -2.93 4.69
C PHE A 221 10.06 -3.88 4.41
N SER A 222 9.41 -3.78 3.24
CA SER A 222 8.41 -4.75 2.80
C SER A 222 9.01 -6.15 2.66
N LYS A 223 10.18 -6.26 2.03
CA LYS A 223 10.89 -7.53 1.90
C LYS A 223 11.19 -8.16 3.27
N LYS A 224 11.58 -7.33 4.25
CA LYS A 224 11.83 -7.78 5.62
C LYS A 224 10.57 -8.30 6.30
N ALA A 225 9.46 -7.57 6.17
CA ALA A 225 8.17 -7.97 6.73
C ALA A 225 7.60 -9.25 6.09
N MET A 226 7.99 -9.56 4.85
CA MET A 226 7.56 -10.75 4.11
C MET A 226 8.50 -11.95 4.27
N GLU A 227 9.48 -11.92 5.19
CA GLU A 227 10.30 -13.10 5.46
C GLU A 227 9.41 -14.28 5.90
N PRO A 228 9.62 -15.49 5.36
CA PRO A 228 8.77 -16.66 5.70
C PRO A 228 8.72 -17.00 7.18
N ILE A 229 9.78 -16.68 7.90
CA ILE A 229 9.83 -16.72 9.37
C ILE A 229 10.23 -15.32 9.81
N HIS A 230 9.30 -14.62 10.43
CA HIS A 230 9.45 -13.20 10.78
C HIS A 230 9.09 -12.97 12.24
N ILE A 231 9.83 -12.08 12.89
CA ILE A 231 9.49 -11.58 14.23
C ILE A 231 9.04 -10.13 14.12
N GLN A 232 7.89 -9.83 14.67
CA GLN A 232 7.30 -8.50 14.59
C GLN A 232 6.67 -8.06 15.92
N MET A 233 6.43 -6.77 16.04
CA MET A 233 5.71 -6.19 17.17
C MET A 233 4.42 -5.53 16.67
N ASN A 234 3.30 -5.85 17.32
CA ASN A 234 2.07 -5.13 17.10
C ASN A 234 2.21 -3.71 17.70
N ALA A 235 2.08 -2.68 16.87
CA ALA A 235 2.31 -1.29 17.26
C ALA A 235 1.32 -0.76 18.30
N ASN A 236 0.11 -1.33 18.39
CA ASN A 236 -0.90 -0.91 19.37
C ASN A 236 -0.73 -1.56 20.73
N THR A 237 -0.37 -2.83 20.75
CA THR A 237 -0.36 -3.64 21.97
C THR A 237 1.03 -3.92 22.50
N ASN A 238 2.08 -3.58 21.74
CA ASN A 238 3.49 -3.92 21.98
C ASN A 238 3.73 -5.44 22.11
N ARG A 239 2.80 -6.27 21.61
CA ARG A 239 2.93 -7.72 21.66
C ARG A 239 3.93 -8.17 20.59
N ILE A 240 4.90 -8.97 20.99
CA ILE A 240 5.85 -9.62 20.07
C ILE A 240 5.22 -10.92 19.54
N SER A 241 5.28 -11.11 18.24
CA SER A 241 4.78 -12.30 17.55
C SER A 241 5.85 -12.90 16.65
N VAL A 242 5.89 -14.20 16.56
CA VAL A 242 6.66 -14.93 15.55
C VAL A 242 5.69 -15.41 14.48
N ILE A 243 5.89 -14.95 13.28
CA ILE A 243 5.13 -15.35 12.10
C ILE A 243 5.82 -16.53 11.43
N ASN A 244 5.05 -17.55 11.09
CA ASN A 244 5.52 -18.69 10.32
C ASN A 244 4.61 -18.88 9.09
N ALA A 245 5.05 -18.36 7.96
CA ALA A 245 4.38 -18.52 6.67
C ALA A 245 4.86 -19.79 5.92
N THR A 246 5.64 -20.64 6.55
CA THR A 246 6.10 -21.91 5.96
C THR A 246 5.09 -23.04 6.21
N HIS A 247 5.22 -24.14 5.46
CA HIS A 247 4.44 -25.36 5.69
C HIS A 247 5.04 -26.27 6.76
N GLN A 248 6.04 -25.81 7.51
CA GLN A 248 6.72 -26.61 8.53
C GLN A 248 6.42 -26.06 9.93
N GLU A 249 6.17 -26.97 10.86
CA GLU A 249 6.06 -26.61 12.26
C GLU A 249 7.43 -26.17 12.81
N LEU A 250 7.48 -25.01 13.48
CA LEU A 250 8.67 -24.56 14.19
C LEU A 250 8.63 -25.09 15.63
N LYS A 251 9.60 -25.93 15.99
CA LYS A 251 9.71 -26.47 17.34
C LYS A 251 10.79 -25.75 18.14
N SER A 252 10.49 -25.50 19.41
CA SER A 252 11.45 -24.95 20.40
C SER A 252 12.08 -23.63 19.99
N VAL A 253 11.31 -22.74 19.31
CA VAL A 253 11.77 -21.40 18.96
C VAL A 253 11.79 -20.49 20.19
N VAL A 254 12.78 -19.60 20.25
CA VAL A 254 12.90 -18.57 21.28
C VAL A 254 12.94 -17.22 20.61
N ALA A 255 11.96 -16.37 20.91
CA ALA A 255 11.97 -14.97 20.52
C ALA A 255 12.69 -14.14 21.60
N LYS A 256 13.61 -13.25 21.18
CA LYS A 256 14.31 -12.31 22.08
C LYS A 256 14.00 -10.89 21.64
N ALA A 257 13.48 -10.09 22.55
CA ALA A 257 13.30 -8.65 22.37
C ALA A 257 14.19 -7.89 23.35
N ARG A 258 14.68 -6.72 22.93
CA ARG A 258 15.43 -5.79 23.79
C ARG A 258 14.88 -4.40 23.61
N ILE A 259 14.68 -3.71 24.72
CA ILE A 259 14.43 -2.27 24.73
C ILE A 259 15.79 -1.61 24.85
N ILE A 260 16.05 -0.63 24.01
CA ILE A 260 17.30 0.15 23.98
C ILE A 260 16.87 1.61 24.18
N ASP A 261 17.44 2.26 25.19
CA ASP A 261 17.26 3.69 25.44
C ASP A 261 18.18 4.52 24.54
#